data_1aaad8d22498f7db5aa3c56c6a8900f6
#
_entry.id   1aaad8d22498f7db5aa3c56c6a8900f6
#
_cell.length_a   1.000
_cell.length_b   1.000
_cell.length_c   1.000
_cell.angle_alpha   90.00
_cell.angle_beta   90.00
_cell.angle_gamma   90.00
#
_symmetry.space_group_name_H-M   'P 1'
#
loop_
_entity.id
_entity.type
_entity.pdbx_description
1 polymer ?
#
loop_
_entity_poly.entity_id
_entity_poly.type
_entity_poly.pdbx_seq_one_letter_code
_entity_poly.pdbx_strand_id
1 'polypeptide(L)'
;GLDPGTAFGGMGASREMTIAAIAEPTIALAIFGLALGAGSTNLGRIVTETLNNPGVAISPGHLLAFTALFIVTLAETGRLPVDNPATHLELTMIHEAMTLEYSGRYLALIEWSAWLKLTIFFSLLANLFVPWGVATTLTPGALLIAAVALIVKLAILGLAVAVVETRVAKLRLFRVPELLSVSFVLALLAVTSSFLLK
;
A
#
# COMPACT_ATOMS: atom_id res chain seq x y z
N GLY A 1 7.93 -17.54 8.07
CA GLY A 1 6.97 -18.63 7.87
C GLY A 1 7.61 -19.97 7.52
N LEU A 2 8.74 -19.96 6.79
CA LEU A 2 9.45 -21.20 6.40
C LEU A 2 10.44 -21.69 7.45
N ASP A 3 11.00 -20.81 8.24
CA ASP A 3 12.06 -21.07 9.22
C ASP A 3 11.66 -22.12 10.29
N PRO A 4 10.43 -22.07 10.87
CA PRO A 4 9.99 -23.07 11.84
C PRO A 4 9.73 -24.46 11.26
N GLY A 5 9.66 -24.62 9.93
CA GLY A 5 9.42 -25.90 9.25
C GLY A 5 8.02 -26.47 9.46
N THR A 6 7.04 -25.66 9.88
CA THR A 6 5.66 -26.11 10.14
C THR A 6 4.80 -26.08 8.87
N ALA A 7 3.80 -26.96 8.80
CA ALA A 7 2.89 -27.03 7.66
C ALA A 7 2.08 -25.74 7.47
N PHE A 8 1.63 -25.12 8.56
CA PHE A 8 0.88 -23.86 8.52
C PHE A 8 1.77 -22.69 8.08
N GLY A 9 3.00 -22.60 8.60
CA GLY A 9 3.97 -21.61 8.19
C GLY A 9 4.30 -21.70 6.70
N GLY A 10 4.50 -22.91 6.18
CA GLY A 10 4.74 -23.16 4.76
C GLY A 10 3.56 -22.78 3.87
N MET A 11 2.32 -23.07 4.29
CA MET A 11 1.10 -22.65 3.57
C MET A 11 0.93 -21.11 3.57
N GLY A 12 1.15 -20.46 4.71
CA GLY A 12 1.11 -19.01 4.81
C GLY A 12 2.13 -18.35 3.88
N ALA A 13 3.37 -18.80 3.92
CA ALA A 13 4.46 -18.29 3.10
C ALA A 13 4.19 -18.47 1.59
N SER A 14 3.66 -19.61 1.15
CA SER A 14 3.33 -19.83 -0.27
C SER A 14 2.22 -18.90 -0.77
N ARG A 15 1.24 -18.61 0.07
CA ARG A 15 0.16 -17.65 -0.24
C ARG A 15 0.68 -16.22 -0.32
N GLU A 16 1.52 -15.82 0.64
CA GLU A 16 2.17 -14.50 0.65
C GLU A 16 3.01 -14.31 -0.61
N MET A 17 3.81 -15.29 -1.00
CA MET A 17 4.60 -15.22 -2.25
C MET A 17 3.71 -15.08 -3.50
N THR A 18 2.54 -15.73 -3.52
CA THR A 18 1.59 -15.60 -4.64
C THR A 18 1.02 -14.19 -4.72
N ILE A 19 0.71 -13.57 -3.58
CA ILE A 19 0.24 -12.18 -3.50
C ILE A 19 1.35 -11.23 -3.94
N ALA A 20 2.55 -11.37 -3.38
CA ALA A 20 3.70 -10.52 -3.69
C ALA A 20 4.08 -10.56 -5.18
N ALA A 21 3.98 -11.72 -5.83
CA ALA A 21 4.28 -11.89 -7.26
C ALA A 21 3.44 -10.99 -8.19
N ILE A 22 2.23 -10.59 -7.76
CA ILE A 22 1.36 -9.68 -8.52
C ILE A 22 1.41 -8.26 -7.94
N ALA A 23 1.52 -8.15 -6.64
CA ALA A 23 1.51 -6.87 -5.93
C ALA A 23 2.76 -6.03 -6.23
N GLU A 24 3.96 -6.63 -6.19
CA GLU A 24 5.21 -5.90 -6.42
C GLU A 24 5.30 -5.26 -7.83
N PRO A 25 5.01 -5.98 -8.93
CA PRO A 25 4.96 -5.36 -10.25
C PRO A 25 3.90 -4.26 -10.36
N THR A 26 2.76 -4.41 -9.66
CA THR A 26 1.70 -3.40 -9.65
C THR A 26 2.15 -2.12 -8.95
N ILE A 27 2.85 -2.22 -7.82
CA ILE A 27 3.46 -1.06 -7.13
C ILE A 27 4.43 -0.34 -8.07
N ALA A 28 5.31 -1.10 -8.70
CA ALA A 28 6.30 -0.55 -9.63
C ALA A 28 5.63 0.20 -10.80
N LEU A 29 4.58 -0.38 -11.42
CA LEU A 29 3.83 0.24 -12.49
C LEU A 29 3.08 1.49 -12.05
N ALA A 30 2.44 1.46 -10.88
CA ALA A 30 1.72 2.63 -10.35
C ALA A 30 2.68 3.81 -10.11
N ILE A 31 3.84 3.57 -9.49
CA ILE A 31 4.87 4.59 -9.28
C ILE A 31 5.46 5.05 -10.62
N PHE A 32 5.67 4.14 -11.57
CA PHE A 32 6.18 4.48 -12.89
C PHE A 32 5.20 5.37 -13.67
N GLY A 33 3.89 5.11 -13.58
CA GLY A 33 2.86 5.99 -14.15
C GLY A 33 2.94 7.43 -13.63
N LEU A 34 3.17 7.60 -12.33
CA LEU A 34 3.40 8.92 -11.72
C LEU A 34 4.72 9.54 -12.17
N ALA A 35 5.78 8.73 -12.28
CA ALA A 35 7.10 9.17 -12.74
C ALA A 35 7.07 9.69 -14.19
N LEU A 36 6.29 9.07 -15.06
CA LEU A 36 6.07 9.54 -16.43
C LEU A 36 5.40 10.91 -16.45
N GLY A 37 4.38 11.12 -15.64
CA GLY A 37 3.70 12.42 -15.50
C GLY A 37 4.64 13.51 -14.99
N ALA A 38 5.47 13.20 -14.00
CA ALA A 38 6.44 14.13 -13.41
C ALA A 38 7.76 14.28 -14.19
N GLY A 39 8.01 13.42 -15.20
CA GLY A 39 9.27 13.40 -15.96
C GLY A 39 10.48 13.02 -15.13
N SER A 40 10.32 12.34 -14.00
CA SER A 40 11.40 11.95 -13.09
C SER A 40 11.02 10.73 -12.26
N THR A 41 11.99 9.83 -12.05
CA THR A 41 11.85 8.67 -11.14
C THR A 41 12.15 9.01 -9.67
N ASN A 42 12.57 10.23 -9.38
CA ASN A 42 12.81 10.68 -8.01
C ASN A 42 11.47 10.99 -7.33
N LEU A 43 11.14 10.28 -6.26
CA LEU A 43 9.87 10.43 -5.52
C LEU A 43 9.67 11.86 -5.01
N GLY A 44 10.72 12.52 -4.52
CA GLY A 44 10.64 13.91 -4.08
C GLY A 44 10.26 14.87 -5.21
N ARG A 45 10.78 14.64 -6.44
CA ARG A 45 10.39 15.43 -7.62
C ARG A 45 8.96 15.15 -8.06
N ILE A 46 8.49 13.90 -7.98
CA ILE A 46 7.09 13.57 -8.24
C ILE A 46 6.17 14.34 -7.30
N VAL A 47 6.48 14.35 -6.01
CA VAL A 47 5.72 15.09 -4.99
C VAL A 47 5.73 16.59 -5.26
N THR A 48 6.89 17.19 -5.54
CA THR A 48 6.99 18.63 -5.83
C THR A 48 6.31 19.03 -7.12
N GLU A 49 6.35 18.20 -8.15
CA GLU A 49 5.65 18.44 -9.41
C GLU A 49 4.14 18.40 -9.24
N THR A 50 3.64 17.41 -8.50
CA THR A 50 2.21 17.31 -8.16
C THR A 50 1.75 18.49 -7.30
N LEU A 51 2.61 19.02 -6.42
CA LEU A 51 2.32 20.19 -5.60
C LEU A 51 2.25 21.47 -6.44
N ASN A 52 3.17 21.64 -7.40
CA ASN A 52 3.25 22.82 -8.26
C ASN A 52 2.14 22.84 -9.33
N ASN A 53 1.69 21.68 -9.77
CA ASN A 53 0.69 21.49 -10.81
C ASN A 53 -0.54 20.72 -10.29
N PRO A 54 -1.49 21.35 -9.58
CA PRO A 54 -2.66 20.68 -9.01
C PRO A 54 -3.52 19.92 -10.04
N GLY A 55 -3.47 20.31 -11.32
CA GLY A 55 -4.14 19.61 -12.41
C GLY A 55 -3.64 18.19 -12.62
N VAL A 56 -2.38 17.92 -12.31
CA VAL A 56 -1.78 16.57 -12.38
C VAL A 56 -2.42 15.64 -11.34
N ALA A 57 -2.70 16.15 -10.14
CA ALA A 57 -3.32 15.36 -9.07
C ALA A 57 -4.73 14.87 -9.42
N ILE A 58 -5.44 15.57 -10.31
CA ILE A 58 -6.81 15.22 -10.75
C ILE A 58 -6.79 14.49 -12.11
N SER A 59 -5.61 14.28 -12.70
CA SER A 59 -5.50 13.59 -13.98
C SER A 59 -6.01 12.14 -13.87
N PRO A 60 -6.62 11.57 -14.93
CA PRO A 60 -7.09 10.18 -14.92
C PRO A 60 -5.99 9.18 -14.57
N GLY A 61 -4.78 9.39 -15.08
CA GLY A 61 -3.63 8.53 -14.76
C GLY A 61 -3.27 8.54 -13.28
N HIS A 62 -3.34 9.71 -12.63
CA HIS A 62 -3.05 9.85 -11.19
C HIS A 62 -4.11 9.15 -10.32
N LEU A 63 -5.39 9.28 -10.67
CA LEU A 63 -6.49 8.62 -9.97
C LEU A 63 -6.45 7.09 -10.14
N LEU A 64 -6.13 6.60 -11.35
CA LEU A 64 -5.97 5.18 -11.61
C LEU A 64 -4.77 4.60 -10.82
N ALA A 65 -3.63 5.32 -10.80
CA ALA A 65 -2.48 4.94 -10.01
C ALA A 65 -2.78 4.90 -8.50
N PHE A 66 -3.54 5.89 -7.99
CA PHE A 66 -4.01 5.92 -6.60
C PHE A 66 -4.83 4.69 -6.26
N THR A 67 -5.84 4.39 -7.08
CA THR A 67 -6.73 3.24 -6.85
C THR A 67 -5.97 1.92 -6.89
N ALA A 68 -5.07 1.76 -7.86
CA ALA A 68 -4.21 0.58 -7.97
C ALA A 68 -3.32 0.42 -6.73
N LEU A 69 -2.62 1.48 -6.33
CA LEU A 69 -1.70 1.43 -5.18
C LEU A 69 -2.47 1.25 -3.86
N PHE A 70 -3.68 1.81 -3.72
CA PHE A 70 -4.51 1.61 -2.54
C PHE A 70 -4.95 0.14 -2.40
N ILE A 71 -5.42 -0.50 -3.49
CA ILE A 71 -5.79 -1.93 -3.47
C ILE A 71 -4.59 -2.80 -3.11
N VAL A 72 -3.43 -2.53 -3.70
CA VAL A 72 -2.20 -3.27 -3.39
C VAL A 72 -1.75 -3.05 -1.95
N THR A 73 -1.90 -1.84 -1.42
CA THR A 73 -1.60 -1.55 -0.01
C THR A 73 -2.44 -2.43 0.94
N LEU A 74 -3.73 -2.61 0.66
CA LEU A 74 -4.56 -3.52 1.46
C LEU A 74 -4.06 -4.97 1.38
N ALA A 75 -3.62 -5.41 0.21
CA ALA A 75 -3.11 -6.76 0.01
C ALA A 75 -1.77 -6.98 0.73
N GLU A 76 -0.82 -6.08 0.53
CA GLU A 76 0.52 -6.13 1.11
C GLU A 76 0.55 -5.99 2.64
N THR A 77 -0.45 -5.34 3.20
CA THR A 77 -0.54 -5.13 4.66
C THR A 77 -1.51 -6.11 5.34
N GLY A 78 -2.00 -7.13 4.60
CA GLY A 78 -2.88 -8.17 5.15
C GLY A 78 -4.20 -7.62 5.67
N ARG A 79 -4.77 -6.59 5.02
CA ARG A 79 -6.04 -5.97 5.43
C ARG A 79 -7.22 -6.53 4.63
N LEU A 80 -8.43 -6.39 5.18
CA LEU A 80 -9.63 -6.72 4.44
C LEU A 80 -9.71 -5.89 3.13
N PRO A 81 -10.10 -6.47 2.02
CA PRO A 81 -10.73 -7.78 1.85
C PRO A 81 -9.78 -8.97 1.61
N VAL A 82 -8.48 -8.79 1.65
CA VAL A 82 -7.48 -9.81 1.28
C VAL A 82 -7.25 -10.81 2.41
N ASP A 83 -6.94 -10.30 3.59
CA ASP A 83 -6.81 -11.13 4.80
C ASP A 83 -7.60 -10.50 5.96
N ASN A 84 -7.91 -11.28 6.98
CA ASN A 84 -8.57 -10.79 8.18
C ASN A 84 -7.64 -10.99 9.39
N PRO A 85 -7.06 -9.93 9.91
CA PRO A 85 -6.15 -10.02 11.06
C PRO A 85 -6.82 -10.50 12.36
N ALA A 86 -8.15 -10.51 12.42
CA ALA A 86 -8.90 -10.96 13.58
C ALA A 86 -9.20 -12.48 13.60
N THR A 87 -8.90 -13.22 12.51
CA THR A 87 -9.16 -14.65 12.41
C THR A 87 -7.91 -15.46 12.70
N HIS A 88 -7.80 -16.00 13.91
CA HIS A 88 -6.62 -16.74 14.38
C HIS A 88 -6.66 -18.25 14.08
N LEU A 89 -7.74 -18.83 13.57
CA LEU A 89 -7.91 -20.28 13.43
C LEU A 89 -8.52 -20.74 12.10
N GLU A 90 -8.52 -19.91 11.08
CA GLU A 90 -9.02 -20.29 9.76
C GLU A 90 -7.93 -20.88 8.87
N LEU A 91 -8.24 -21.96 8.15
CA LEU A 91 -7.37 -22.55 7.12
C LEU A 91 -6.99 -21.59 5.98
N THR A 92 -7.61 -20.41 5.93
CA THR A 92 -7.40 -19.35 4.93
C THR A 92 -6.50 -18.22 5.41
N MET A 93 -5.87 -18.35 6.59
CA MET A 93 -4.91 -17.36 7.12
C MET A 93 -3.69 -17.26 6.21
N ILE A 94 -3.16 -16.04 6.10
CA ILE A 94 -1.92 -15.74 5.38
C ILE A 94 -0.87 -15.29 6.40
N HIS A 95 -1.00 -14.09 6.91
CA HIS A 95 -0.03 -13.48 7.83
C HIS A 95 0.04 -14.24 9.18
N GLU A 96 -1.10 -14.48 9.80
CA GLU A 96 -1.17 -15.18 11.08
C GLU A 96 -0.61 -16.61 11.02
N ALA A 97 -0.78 -17.31 9.88
CA ALA A 97 -0.23 -18.65 9.70
C ALA A 97 1.31 -18.66 9.77
N MET A 98 1.96 -17.58 9.36
CA MET A 98 3.42 -17.44 9.41
C MET A 98 3.95 -17.09 10.80
N THR A 99 3.11 -16.55 11.68
CA THR A 99 3.50 -16.05 13.01
C THR A 99 3.19 -17.00 14.15
N LEU A 100 2.41 -18.07 13.90
CA LEU A 100 1.91 -19.01 14.92
C LEU A 100 2.99 -19.61 15.84
N GLU A 101 4.19 -19.86 15.32
CA GLU A 101 5.27 -20.50 16.05
C GLU A 101 6.17 -19.51 16.80
N TYR A 102 5.95 -18.21 16.57
CA TYR A 102 6.77 -17.19 17.20
C TYR A 102 6.13 -16.70 18.51
N SER A 103 6.98 -16.48 19.51
CA SER A 103 6.55 -15.98 20.82
C SER A 103 7.52 -14.93 21.39
N GLY A 104 7.07 -14.21 22.41
CA GLY A 104 7.89 -13.24 23.12
C GLY A 104 8.48 -12.17 22.21
N ARG A 105 9.78 -11.92 22.32
CA ARG A 105 10.49 -10.85 21.59
C ARG A 105 10.45 -10.98 20.06
N TYR A 106 10.48 -12.20 19.55
CA TYR A 106 10.46 -12.41 18.10
C TYR A 106 9.09 -12.11 17.50
N LEU A 107 8.01 -12.50 18.16
CA LEU A 107 6.66 -12.11 17.76
C LEU A 107 6.51 -10.59 17.78
N ALA A 108 6.98 -9.91 18.84
CA ALA A 108 6.93 -8.45 18.93
C ALA A 108 7.68 -7.75 17.78
N LEU A 109 8.82 -8.27 17.33
CA LEU A 109 9.56 -7.74 16.19
C LEU A 109 8.82 -7.93 14.86
N ILE A 110 8.15 -9.09 14.68
CA ILE A 110 7.35 -9.36 13.48
C ILE A 110 6.14 -8.41 13.43
N GLU A 111 5.43 -8.28 14.53
CA GLU A 111 4.32 -7.33 14.67
C GLU A 111 4.77 -5.89 14.39
N TRP A 112 5.90 -5.47 14.98
CA TRP A 112 6.49 -4.16 14.72
C TRP A 112 6.79 -3.95 13.23
N SER A 113 7.35 -4.96 12.56
CA SER A 113 7.64 -4.88 11.12
C SER A 113 6.37 -4.72 10.27
N ALA A 114 5.26 -5.38 10.65
CA ALA A 114 3.97 -5.23 9.99
C ALA A 114 3.42 -3.80 10.14
N TRP A 115 3.52 -3.21 11.34
CA TRP A 115 3.12 -1.81 11.57
C TRP A 115 4.00 -0.81 10.80
N LEU A 116 5.30 -1.06 10.70
CA LEU A 116 6.21 -0.24 9.89
C LEU A 116 5.87 -0.34 8.39
N LYS A 117 5.61 -1.56 7.88
CA LYS A 117 5.17 -1.78 6.49
C LYS A 117 3.92 -0.96 6.17
N LEU A 118 2.90 -1.05 7.02
CA LEU A 118 1.66 -0.26 6.87
C LEU A 118 1.94 1.26 6.85
N THR A 119 2.77 1.73 7.78
CA THR A 119 3.13 3.15 7.88
C THR A 119 3.86 3.64 6.63
N ILE A 120 4.76 2.83 6.06
CA ILE A 120 5.49 3.15 4.83
C ILE A 120 4.51 3.26 3.66
N PHE A 121 3.60 2.28 3.46
CA PHE A 121 2.62 2.33 2.39
C PHE A 121 1.65 3.52 2.52
N PHE A 122 1.18 3.80 3.73
CA PHE A 122 0.34 4.98 3.97
C PHE A 122 1.09 6.29 3.72
N SER A 123 2.37 6.35 4.09
CA SER A 123 3.20 7.53 3.82
C SER A 123 3.43 7.74 2.32
N LEU A 124 3.63 6.66 1.56
CA LEU A 124 3.72 6.72 0.11
C LEU A 124 2.42 7.22 -0.51
N LEU A 125 1.27 6.61 -0.16
CA LEU A 125 -0.04 7.04 -0.62
C LEU A 125 -0.31 8.52 -0.27
N ALA A 126 -0.05 8.90 1.00
CA ALA A 126 -0.29 10.25 1.47
C ALA A 126 0.54 11.30 0.73
N ASN A 127 1.81 11.04 0.48
CA ASN A 127 2.71 12.05 -0.07
C ASN A 127 2.71 12.07 -1.61
N LEU A 128 2.52 10.93 -2.27
CA LEU A 128 2.48 10.87 -3.74
C LEU A 128 1.17 11.46 -4.30
N PHE A 129 0.04 11.19 -3.62
CA PHE A 129 -1.27 11.56 -4.15
C PHE A 129 -1.89 12.81 -3.51
N VAL A 130 -1.50 13.12 -2.28
CA VAL A 130 -2.00 14.27 -1.52
C VAL A 130 -0.81 15.06 -0.95
N PRO A 131 0.00 15.74 -1.80
CA PRO A 131 1.30 16.29 -1.37
C PRO A 131 1.21 17.57 -0.53
N TRP A 132 0.02 18.08 -0.21
CA TRP A 132 -0.13 19.28 0.64
C TRP A 132 0.45 19.07 2.04
N GLY A 133 1.04 20.12 2.60
CA GLY A 133 1.66 20.10 3.92
C GLY A 133 3.05 19.45 3.94
N VAL A 134 3.70 19.21 2.79
CA VAL A 134 5.10 18.80 2.72
C VAL A 134 6.01 20.00 2.96
N ALA A 135 7.01 19.89 3.84
CA ALA A 135 7.96 20.96 4.11
C ALA A 135 8.85 21.20 2.89
N THR A 136 8.83 22.43 2.38
CA THR A 136 9.73 22.89 1.30
C THR A 136 10.96 23.61 1.84
N THR A 137 10.95 23.99 3.13
CA THR A 137 12.04 24.67 3.83
C THR A 137 12.37 23.94 5.14
N LEU A 138 13.65 24.00 5.55
CA LEU A 138 14.14 23.35 6.78
C LEU A 138 13.95 24.24 8.03
N THR A 139 12.92 25.06 8.08
CA THR A 139 12.60 25.84 9.28
C THR A 139 11.86 24.96 10.31
N PRO A 140 12.11 25.13 11.63
CA PRO A 140 11.43 24.35 12.66
C PRO A 140 9.90 24.40 12.57
N GLY A 141 9.33 25.55 12.21
CA GLY A 141 7.91 25.74 12.01
C GLY A 141 7.37 24.93 10.83
N ALA A 142 8.06 24.94 9.68
CA ALA A 142 7.67 24.15 8.51
C ALA A 142 7.74 22.65 8.79
N LEU A 143 8.74 22.21 9.53
CA LEU A 143 8.87 20.79 9.92
C LEU A 143 7.76 20.34 10.86
N LEU A 144 7.35 21.18 11.82
CA LEU A 144 6.22 20.90 12.70
C LEU A 144 4.90 20.79 11.92
N ILE A 145 4.64 21.73 11.00
CA ILE A 145 3.45 21.70 10.15
C ILE A 145 3.45 20.44 9.29
N ALA A 146 4.58 20.07 8.69
CA ALA A 146 4.69 18.86 7.87
C ALA A 146 4.46 17.58 8.69
N ALA A 147 4.98 17.51 9.91
CA ALA A 147 4.76 16.37 10.80
C ALA A 147 3.27 16.23 11.18
N VAL A 148 2.62 17.33 11.55
CA VAL A 148 1.17 17.35 11.86
C VAL A 148 0.36 16.96 10.62
N ALA A 149 0.67 17.53 9.46
CA ALA A 149 -0.01 17.20 8.20
C ALA A 149 0.14 15.71 7.86
N LEU A 150 1.33 15.13 8.04
CA LEU A 150 1.54 13.69 7.84
C LEU A 150 0.68 12.85 8.79
N ILE A 151 0.65 13.17 10.07
CA ILE A 151 -0.17 12.45 11.06
C ILE A 151 -1.65 12.51 10.67
N VAL A 152 -2.15 13.67 10.26
CA VAL A 152 -3.54 13.83 9.83
C VAL A 152 -3.84 13.00 8.58
N LYS A 153 -2.95 12.98 7.60
CA LYS A 153 -3.09 12.15 6.39
C LYS A 153 -3.11 10.66 6.72
N LEU A 154 -2.20 10.20 7.58
CA LEU A 154 -2.17 8.81 8.05
C LEU A 154 -3.46 8.44 8.78
N ALA A 155 -4.00 9.33 9.60
CA ALA A 155 -5.26 9.11 10.30
C ALA A 155 -6.44 9.02 9.32
N ILE A 156 -6.49 9.87 8.29
CA ILE A 156 -7.52 9.82 7.23
C ILE A 156 -7.43 8.51 6.45
N LEU A 157 -6.23 8.08 6.06
CA LEU A 157 -6.04 6.80 5.37
C LEU A 157 -6.40 5.62 6.27
N GLY A 158 -6.03 5.66 7.55
CA GLY A 158 -6.44 4.66 8.52
C GLY A 158 -7.95 4.58 8.68
N LEU A 159 -8.64 5.74 8.74
CA LEU A 159 -10.10 5.80 8.77
C LEU A 159 -10.71 5.22 7.46
N ALA A 160 -10.14 5.56 6.30
CA ALA A 160 -10.60 5.02 5.03
C ALA A 160 -10.48 3.48 5.00
N VAL A 161 -9.36 2.93 5.46
CA VAL A 161 -9.17 1.47 5.58
C VAL A 161 -10.16 0.88 6.57
N ALA A 162 -10.38 1.49 7.75
CA ALA A 162 -11.36 1.03 8.72
C ALA A 162 -12.79 1.01 8.14
N VAL A 163 -13.16 2.01 7.33
CA VAL A 163 -14.45 2.02 6.62
C VAL A 163 -14.53 0.88 5.61
N VAL A 164 -13.48 0.61 4.86
CA VAL A 164 -13.44 -0.54 3.93
C VAL A 164 -13.60 -1.85 4.71
N GLU A 165 -12.86 -2.02 5.80
CA GLU A 165 -12.91 -3.22 6.66
C GLU A 165 -14.30 -3.46 7.26
N THR A 166 -15.04 -2.40 7.58
CA THR A 166 -16.41 -2.54 8.12
C THR A 166 -17.47 -2.79 7.05
N ARG A 167 -17.21 -2.47 5.80
CA ARG A 167 -18.17 -2.58 4.68
C ARG A 167 -17.94 -3.79 3.80
N VAL A 168 -16.72 -4.31 3.77
CA VAL A 168 -16.31 -5.39 2.85
C VAL A 168 -16.00 -6.64 3.64
N ALA A 169 -16.60 -7.77 3.24
CA ALA A 169 -16.30 -9.08 3.80
C ALA A 169 -14.99 -9.64 3.20
N LYS A 170 -14.31 -10.51 3.96
CA LYS A 170 -13.12 -11.23 3.48
C LYS A 170 -13.43 -11.96 2.17
N LEU A 171 -12.59 -11.74 1.17
CA LEU A 171 -12.66 -12.48 -0.09
C LEU A 171 -12.22 -13.94 0.11
N ARG A 172 -12.79 -14.84 -0.71
CA ARG A 172 -12.24 -16.19 -0.80
C ARG A 172 -10.83 -16.12 -1.35
N LEU A 173 -9.92 -16.94 -0.82
CA LEU A 173 -8.50 -16.93 -1.18
C LEU A 173 -8.26 -16.95 -2.70
N PHE A 174 -9.03 -17.71 -3.46
CA PHE A 174 -8.92 -17.80 -4.92
C PHE A 174 -9.37 -16.53 -5.67
N ARG A 175 -10.09 -15.61 -5.02
CA ARG A 175 -10.48 -14.32 -5.60
C ARG A 175 -9.48 -13.18 -5.31
N VAL A 176 -8.53 -13.41 -4.43
CA VAL A 176 -7.48 -12.42 -4.13
C VAL A 176 -6.61 -12.13 -5.37
N PRO A 177 -6.14 -13.14 -6.14
CA PRO A 177 -5.42 -12.88 -7.40
C PRO A 177 -6.28 -12.12 -8.44
N GLU A 178 -7.60 -12.32 -8.47
CA GLU A 178 -8.50 -11.55 -9.36
C GLU A 178 -8.49 -10.06 -8.99
N LEU A 179 -8.62 -9.74 -7.69
CA LEU A 179 -8.55 -8.36 -7.21
C LEU A 179 -7.20 -7.72 -7.54
N LEU A 180 -6.10 -8.44 -7.34
CA LEU A 180 -4.76 -7.97 -7.65
C LEU A 180 -4.54 -7.81 -9.15
N SER A 181 -5.11 -8.68 -9.98
CA SER A 181 -5.07 -8.55 -11.44
C SER A 181 -5.82 -7.29 -11.90
N VAL A 182 -6.96 -6.95 -11.27
CA VAL A 182 -7.65 -5.69 -11.53
C VAL A 182 -6.76 -4.50 -11.15
N SER A 183 -6.11 -4.54 -10.00
CA SER A 183 -5.18 -3.47 -9.60
C SER A 183 -4.00 -3.32 -10.55
N PHE A 184 -3.47 -4.43 -11.08
CA PHE A 184 -2.41 -4.43 -12.08
C PHE A 184 -2.89 -3.77 -13.39
N VAL A 185 -4.08 -4.11 -13.87
CA VAL A 185 -4.67 -3.47 -15.07
C VAL A 185 -4.89 -1.98 -14.85
N LEU A 186 -5.36 -1.56 -13.67
CA LEU A 186 -5.50 -0.15 -13.33
C LEU A 186 -4.16 0.58 -13.33
N ALA A 187 -3.10 -0.04 -12.81
CA ALA A 187 -1.74 0.52 -12.86
C ALA A 187 -1.22 0.63 -14.30
N LEU A 188 -1.49 -0.36 -15.14
CA LEU A 188 -1.14 -0.33 -16.56
C LEU A 188 -1.89 0.78 -17.30
N LEU A 189 -3.19 0.94 -17.03
CA LEU A 189 -4.00 2.04 -17.58
C LEU A 189 -3.52 3.41 -17.07
N ALA A 190 -3.02 3.50 -15.84
CA ALA A 190 -2.40 4.72 -15.33
C ALA A 190 -1.16 5.10 -16.14
N VAL A 191 -0.29 4.13 -16.45
CA VAL A 191 0.90 4.34 -17.28
C VAL A 191 0.50 4.78 -18.69
N THR A 192 -0.42 4.07 -19.34
CA THR A 192 -0.87 4.41 -20.71
C THR A 192 -1.56 5.77 -20.76
N SER A 193 -2.41 6.09 -19.77
CA SER A 193 -3.05 7.41 -19.67
C SER A 193 -2.02 8.53 -19.47
N SER A 194 -1.02 8.33 -18.62
CA SER A 194 0.05 9.32 -18.40
C SER A 194 0.93 9.52 -19.64
N PHE A 195 1.04 8.50 -20.51
CA PHE A 195 1.79 8.59 -21.76
C PHE A 195 0.99 9.30 -22.87
N LEU A 196 -0.33 9.03 -22.97
CA LEU A 196 -1.18 9.58 -24.03
C LEU A 196 -1.59 11.03 -23.79
N LEU A 197 -1.67 11.47 -22.52
CA LEU A 197 -2.10 12.81 -22.14
C LEU A 197 -0.93 13.79 -21.95
N LYS A 198 0.26 13.40 -22.28
CA LYS A 198 1.47 14.23 -22.29
C LYS A 198 1.67 14.89 -23.64
#